data_4c11c92f69a1d098cac876adb20b860b
#
_entry.id   4c11c92f69a1d098cac876adb20b860b
#
_cell.length_a   1.000
_cell.length_b   1.000
_cell.length_c   1.000
_cell.angle_alpha   90.00
_cell.angle_beta   90.00
_cell.angle_gamma   90.00
#
_symmetry.space_group_name_H-M   'P 1'
#
loop_
_entity.id
_entity.type
_entity.pdbx_description
1 polymer ?
#
loop_
_entity_poly.entity_id
_entity_poly.type
_entity_poly.pdbx_seq_one_letter_code
_entity_poly.pdbx_strand_id
1 'polypeptide(L)'
;MFSEYSNDPNSQSVYLWGESERLTPGDLLERLQHYHAMSGLETDHFSLGGTVKLLEEQMASLLGKESAIFMPTGTLANHLALRHLCQSQKRVIVPEQSHIYNDTGDGLEKLSGLKLIPLGKNRVCFSLNELKEAIRNAKTGRVDTPFGALVIESPVRRKMGQTVAYSDMQRITDYCRQNSIACHLDGARLFMMSAATKIPIIDYTKLFDTVYISLYKYLNSPSGAILAGPKDLLEPMIQSRRMFGGALWGAYFFAALALKELTSFEETYKKAFMTSELLFSLINNLSGIRITAFKNGSNIFLVRLSPTINPEKFRQALSEYAIYLDPNQRPSRTFTINVMHPYYDKPKNI
;
A
#
# COMPACT_ATOMS: atom_id res chain seq x y z
N MET A 1 11.99 0.80 22.67
CA MET A 1 11.69 -0.59 23.05
C MET A 1 11.63 -1.45 21.79
N PHE A 2 12.77 -1.57 21.05
CA PHE A 2 12.93 -2.32 19.79
C PHE A 2 14.14 -3.28 19.82
N SER A 3 14.65 -3.64 21.00
CA SER A 3 15.97 -4.26 21.16
C SER A 3 15.98 -5.74 21.59
N GLU A 4 14.89 -6.49 21.51
CA GLU A 4 14.86 -7.87 22.04
C GLU A 4 14.55 -8.97 21.00
N TYR A 5 14.74 -8.72 19.72
CA TYR A 5 14.65 -9.79 18.73
C TYR A 5 16.04 -10.15 18.26
N SER A 6 16.52 -11.33 18.62
CA SER A 6 17.82 -11.84 18.24
C SER A 6 18.00 -11.78 16.72
N ASN A 7 18.98 -11.01 16.27
CA ASN A 7 19.50 -11.07 14.91
C ASN A 7 20.39 -12.32 14.78
N ASP A 8 19.83 -13.50 14.93
CA ASP A 8 20.53 -14.73 14.56
C ASP A 8 20.36 -14.93 13.05
N PRO A 9 21.39 -14.71 12.24
CA PRO A 9 21.33 -14.87 10.79
C PRO A 9 21.06 -16.32 10.35
N ASN A 10 21.13 -17.29 11.28
CA ASN A 10 20.88 -18.71 11.05
C ASN A 10 19.48 -19.17 11.48
N SER A 11 18.69 -18.35 12.15
CA SER A 11 17.33 -18.73 12.54
C SER A 11 16.35 -18.45 11.42
N GLN A 12 15.68 -19.50 10.94
CA GLN A 12 14.53 -19.39 10.02
C GLN A 12 13.31 -18.85 10.77
N SER A 13 13.39 -17.60 11.25
CA SER A 13 12.30 -16.99 12.01
C SER A 13 11.14 -16.61 11.09
N VAL A 14 9.92 -16.96 11.48
CA VAL A 14 8.68 -16.61 10.79
C VAL A 14 7.97 -15.49 11.52
N TYR A 15 7.78 -14.38 10.87
CA TYR A 15 7.04 -13.24 11.40
C TYR A 15 5.67 -13.16 10.74
N LEU A 16 4.60 -13.36 11.50
CA LEU A 16 3.22 -13.34 11.00
C LEU A 16 2.59 -11.93 11.07
N TRP A 17 3.40 -10.88 10.89
CA TRP A 17 2.98 -9.49 10.94
C TRP A 17 3.95 -8.57 10.18
N GLY A 18 3.49 -7.40 9.77
CA GLY A 18 4.27 -6.45 8.96
C GLY A 18 3.79 -6.38 7.51
N GLU A 19 4.56 -5.71 6.66
CA GLU A 19 4.21 -5.45 5.25
C GLU A 19 5.38 -5.66 4.29
N SER A 20 6.59 -5.90 4.81
CA SER A 20 7.82 -6.17 4.05
C SER A 20 8.66 -7.21 4.80
N GLU A 21 9.68 -7.72 4.15
CA GLU A 21 10.71 -8.51 4.83
C GLU A 21 11.37 -7.71 5.95
N ARG A 22 11.83 -8.40 6.98
CA ARG A 22 12.65 -7.80 8.02
C ARG A 22 14.11 -7.83 7.61
N LEU A 23 14.50 -6.82 6.88
CA LEU A 23 15.87 -6.65 6.42
C LEU A 23 16.68 -5.87 7.45
N THR A 24 17.85 -6.41 7.80
CA THR A 24 18.87 -5.66 8.56
C THR A 24 19.55 -4.63 7.66
N PRO A 25 20.24 -3.64 8.22
CA PRO A 25 21.09 -2.76 7.41
C PRO A 25 22.12 -3.52 6.55
N GLY A 26 22.66 -4.64 7.06
CA GLY A 26 23.56 -5.52 6.32
C GLY A 26 22.88 -6.16 5.09
N ASP A 27 21.66 -6.71 5.27
CA ASP A 27 20.88 -7.29 4.16
C ASP A 27 20.60 -6.24 3.05
N LEU A 28 20.30 -5.00 3.44
CA LEU A 28 20.07 -3.91 2.48
C LEU A 28 21.33 -3.55 1.69
N LEU A 29 22.48 -3.50 2.37
CA LEU A 29 23.78 -3.25 1.72
C LEU A 29 24.13 -4.39 0.76
N GLU A 30 23.97 -5.65 1.17
CA GLU A 30 24.21 -6.82 0.32
C GLU A 30 23.32 -6.81 -0.93
N ARG A 31 22.02 -6.54 -0.75
CA ARG A 31 21.08 -6.42 -1.87
C ARG A 31 21.43 -5.30 -2.82
N LEU A 32 21.89 -4.17 -2.31
CA LEU A 32 22.33 -3.04 -3.13
C LEU A 32 23.61 -3.35 -3.91
N GLN A 33 24.59 -4.01 -3.26
CA GLN A 33 25.82 -4.48 -3.92
C GLN A 33 25.51 -5.49 -5.03
N HIS A 34 24.61 -6.44 -4.75
CA HIS A 34 24.16 -7.41 -5.75
C HIS A 34 23.49 -6.73 -6.94
N TYR A 35 22.56 -5.77 -6.68
CA TYR A 35 21.93 -5.01 -7.76
C TYR A 35 22.96 -4.25 -8.60
N HIS A 36 23.92 -3.59 -7.95
CA HIS A 36 24.99 -2.87 -8.64
C HIS A 36 25.83 -3.78 -9.54
N ALA A 37 26.19 -4.96 -9.06
CA ALA A 37 26.97 -5.93 -9.81
C ALA A 37 26.24 -6.49 -11.05
N MET A 38 24.92 -6.67 -10.95
CA MET A 38 24.10 -7.29 -12.01
C MET A 38 23.57 -6.27 -13.02
N SER A 39 23.19 -5.09 -12.60
CA SER A 39 22.43 -4.14 -13.43
C SER A 39 23.09 -2.75 -13.54
N GLY A 40 24.12 -2.50 -12.76
CA GLY A 40 24.68 -1.17 -12.61
C GLY A 40 23.82 -0.28 -11.71
N LEU A 41 24.43 0.72 -11.13
CA LEU A 41 23.75 1.69 -10.27
C LEU A 41 24.10 3.09 -10.79
N GLU A 42 23.12 3.78 -11.35
CA GLU A 42 23.29 5.11 -11.91
C GLU A 42 22.74 6.15 -10.94
N THR A 43 23.52 7.21 -10.71
CA THR A 43 23.14 8.31 -9.83
C THR A 43 22.01 9.14 -10.42
N ASP A 44 21.14 9.65 -9.54
CA ASP A 44 20.13 10.64 -9.86
C ASP A 44 20.57 12.04 -9.38
N HIS A 45 19.93 13.07 -9.89
CA HIS A 45 20.03 14.44 -9.42
C HIS A 45 18.69 14.93 -8.88
N PHE A 46 18.57 15.05 -7.56
CA PHE A 46 17.32 15.46 -6.90
C PHE A 46 16.11 14.61 -7.30
N SER A 47 16.30 13.30 -7.29
CA SER A 47 15.33 12.27 -7.70
C SER A 47 14.97 12.36 -9.20
N LEU A 48 15.87 12.75 -10.07
CA LEU A 48 15.73 12.81 -11.52
C LEU A 48 16.86 12.07 -12.21
N GLY A 49 16.53 11.21 -13.18
CA GLY A 49 17.50 10.46 -13.98
C GLY A 49 18.02 9.19 -13.31
N GLY A 50 19.02 8.57 -13.93
CA GLY A 50 19.68 7.35 -13.44
C GLY A 50 18.71 6.22 -13.11
N THR A 51 19.03 5.46 -12.07
CA THR A 51 18.22 4.32 -11.60
C THR A 51 16.81 4.72 -11.18
N VAL A 52 16.59 5.99 -10.75
CA VAL A 52 15.24 6.49 -10.42
C VAL A 52 14.36 6.53 -11.67
N LYS A 53 14.88 7.04 -12.78
CA LYS A 53 14.15 7.08 -14.05
C LYS A 53 13.79 5.66 -14.54
N LEU A 54 14.71 4.70 -14.41
CA LEU A 54 14.43 3.32 -14.75
C LEU A 54 13.26 2.75 -13.93
N LEU A 55 13.21 3.02 -12.63
CA LEU A 55 12.09 2.62 -11.77
C LEU A 55 10.78 3.29 -12.22
N GLU A 56 10.81 4.59 -12.51
CA GLU A 56 9.64 5.35 -12.97
C GLU A 56 9.08 4.76 -14.28
N GLU A 57 9.93 4.45 -15.24
CA GLU A 57 9.54 3.86 -16.54
C GLU A 57 8.93 2.46 -16.37
N GLN A 58 9.57 1.60 -15.58
CA GLN A 58 9.04 0.26 -15.31
C GLN A 58 7.71 0.30 -14.57
N MET A 59 7.57 1.18 -13.59
CA MET A 59 6.32 1.34 -12.83
C MET A 59 5.22 1.95 -13.70
N ALA A 60 5.50 2.92 -14.56
CA ALA A 60 4.53 3.45 -15.51
C ALA A 60 3.99 2.33 -16.42
N SER A 61 4.88 1.51 -16.99
CA SER A 61 4.51 0.36 -17.81
C SER A 61 3.66 -0.66 -17.06
N LEU A 62 4.09 -1.06 -15.87
CA LEU A 62 3.38 -2.04 -15.03
C LEU A 62 1.98 -1.57 -14.63
N LEU A 63 1.84 -0.28 -14.35
CA LEU A 63 0.58 0.34 -13.96
C LEU A 63 -0.28 0.74 -15.17
N GLY A 64 0.19 0.56 -16.40
CA GLY A 64 -0.50 0.98 -17.61
C GLY A 64 -0.78 2.49 -17.64
N LYS A 65 0.15 3.29 -17.11
CA LYS A 65 0.08 4.76 -17.08
C LYS A 65 1.11 5.36 -18.04
N GLU A 66 0.80 6.56 -18.51
CA GLU A 66 1.67 7.28 -19.44
C GLU A 66 3.02 7.66 -18.82
N SER A 67 3.00 7.99 -17.53
CA SER A 67 4.19 8.41 -16.78
C SER A 67 4.08 8.03 -15.31
N ALA A 68 5.24 8.01 -14.64
CA ALA A 68 5.33 7.87 -13.19
C ALA A 68 6.46 8.75 -12.67
N ILE A 69 6.33 9.20 -11.42
CA ILE A 69 7.36 9.97 -10.72
C ILE A 69 7.62 9.39 -9.33
N PHE A 70 8.88 9.34 -8.96
CA PHE A 70 9.30 8.96 -7.61
C PHE A 70 8.95 10.05 -6.60
N MET A 71 8.43 9.63 -5.45
CA MET A 71 8.17 10.46 -4.28
C MET A 71 8.87 9.87 -3.06
N PRO A 72 9.43 10.68 -2.14
CA PRO A 72 10.11 10.16 -0.95
C PRO A 72 9.15 9.44 0.01
N THR A 73 7.88 9.82 0.01
CA THR A 73 6.84 9.24 0.88
C THR A 73 5.49 9.14 0.16
N GLY A 74 4.66 8.17 0.57
CA GLY A 74 3.28 8.06 0.09
C GLY A 74 2.41 9.25 0.52
N THR A 75 2.67 9.83 1.68
CA THR A 75 1.97 11.04 2.14
C THR A 75 2.15 12.19 1.14
N LEU A 76 3.38 12.42 0.67
CA LEU A 76 3.65 13.45 -0.33
C LEU A 76 3.05 13.08 -1.70
N ALA A 77 3.10 11.80 -2.09
CA ALA A 77 2.49 11.34 -3.34
C ALA A 77 0.98 11.64 -3.39
N ASN A 78 0.25 11.20 -2.36
CA ASN A 78 -1.18 11.48 -2.22
C ASN A 78 -1.48 12.99 -2.17
N HIS A 79 -0.66 13.74 -1.41
CA HIS A 79 -0.83 15.18 -1.27
C HIS A 79 -0.72 15.91 -2.61
N LEU A 80 0.35 15.64 -3.37
CA LEU A 80 0.58 16.30 -4.66
C LEU A 80 -0.43 15.84 -5.72
N ALA A 81 -0.80 14.56 -5.75
CA ALA A 81 -1.86 14.08 -6.62
C ALA A 81 -3.14 14.89 -6.46
N LEU A 82 -3.64 15.00 -5.23
CA LEU A 82 -4.89 15.73 -4.96
C LEU A 82 -4.77 17.23 -5.15
N ARG A 83 -3.63 17.82 -4.77
CA ARG A 83 -3.36 19.24 -5.00
C ARG A 83 -3.47 19.62 -6.48
N HIS A 84 -2.93 18.78 -7.38
CA HIS A 84 -2.95 19.03 -8.82
C HIS A 84 -4.27 18.62 -9.47
N LEU A 85 -4.88 17.50 -9.05
CA LEU A 85 -6.20 17.09 -9.56
C LEU A 85 -7.30 18.10 -9.24
N CYS A 86 -7.27 18.68 -8.04
CA CYS A 86 -8.30 19.62 -7.60
C CYS A 86 -8.27 20.97 -8.30
N GLN A 87 -7.13 21.39 -8.83
CA GLN A 87 -6.96 22.70 -9.48
C GLN A 87 -7.58 23.85 -8.65
N SER A 88 -8.66 24.48 -9.16
CA SER A 88 -9.40 25.55 -8.46
C SER A 88 -10.47 25.01 -7.49
N GLN A 89 -10.93 23.78 -7.67
CA GLN A 89 -12.01 23.18 -6.87
C GLN A 89 -11.45 22.48 -5.64
N LYS A 90 -11.45 23.15 -4.51
CA LYS A 90 -10.70 22.76 -3.29
C LYS A 90 -11.40 21.73 -2.39
N ARG A 91 -12.37 20.96 -2.90
CA ARG A 91 -13.06 19.91 -2.12
C ARG A 91 -12.74 18.53 -2.68
N VAL A 92 -12.42 17.61 -1.77
CA VAL A 92 -12.05 16.22 -2.09
C VAL A 92 -12.97 15.26 -1.34
N ILE A 93 -13.58 14.33 -2.06
CA ILE A 93 -14.34 13.23 -1.43
C ILE A 93 -13.35 12.13 -1.04
N VAL A 94 -13.41 11.68 0.22
CA VAL A 94 -12.54 10.62 0.75
C VAL A 94 -13.37 9.59 1.51
N PRO A 95 -12.96 8.31 1.55
CA PRO A 95 -13.53 7.36 2.50
C PRO A 95 -13.19 7.79 3.94
N GLU A 96 -14.16 7.74 4.84
CA GLU A 96 -13.94 8.14 6.24
C GLU A 96 -12.80 7.36 6.89
N GLN A 97 -12.61 6.08 6.54
CA GLN A 97 -11.57 5.23 7.10
C GLN A 97 -10.24 5.28 6.31
N SER A 98 -10.08 6.21 5.37
CA SER A 98 -8.85 6.34 4.59
C SER A 98 -7.68 6.89 5.42
N HIS A 99 -6.47 6.47 5.04
CA HIS A 99 -5.21 6.99 5.58
C HIS A 99 -5.10 8.51 5.43
N ILE A 100 -5.50 9.01 4.29
CA ILE A 100 -5.38 10.43 3.96
C ILE A 100 -6.27 11.32 4.85
N TYR A 101 -7.37 10.79 5.34
CA TYR A 101 -8.27 11.50 6.26
C TYR A 101 -7.81 11.40 7.72
N ASN A 102 -7.28 10.23 8.13
CA ASN A 102 -7.05 9.97 9.57
C ASN A 102 -5.58 10.07 10.00
N ASP A 103 -4.62 9.87 9.08
CA ASP A 103 -3.24 9.57 9.47
C ASP A 103 -2.23 10.59 8.91
N THR A 104 -2.68 11.70 8.30
CA THR A 104 -1.81 12.72 7.65
C THR A 104 -1.77 14.07 8.38
N GLY A 105 -2.40 14.17 9.56
CA GLY A 105 -2.37 15.37 10.41
C GLY A 105 -2.99 16.61 9.75
N ASP A 106 -4.07 16.42 8.98
CA ASP A 106 -4.76 17.47 8.19
C ASP A 106 -3.84 18.18 7.18
N GLY A 107 -2.79 17.48 6.72
CA GLY A 107 -1.77 18.06 5.84
C GLY A 107 -2.35 18.67 4.56
N LEU A 108 -3.35 18.04 3.94
CA LEU A 108 -4.02 18.55 2.74
C LEU A 108 -4.74 19.87 2.99
N GLU A 109 -5.41 20.00 4.12
CA GLU A 109 -6.11 21.22 4.49
C GLU A 109 -5.13 22.34 4.86
N LYS A 110 -4.16 22.03 5.72
CA LYS A 110 -3.18 23.02 6.24
C LYS A 110 -2.19 23.51 5.19
N LEU A 111 -1.71 22.63 4.31
CA LEU A 111 -0.64 22.97 3.35
C LEU A 111 -1.16 23.31 1.95
N SER A 112 -2.37 22.90 1.59
CA SER A 112 -2.92 23.12 0.25
C SER A 112 -4.35 23.70 0.24
N GLY A 113 -4.95 23.91 1.41
CA GLY A 113 -6.30 24.46 1.54
C GLY A 113 -7.38 23.54 0.94
N LEU A 114 -7.12 22.23 0.86
CA LEU A 114 -8.08 21.24 0.35
C LEU A 114 -9.00 20.78 1.47
N LYS A 115 -10.30 20.95 1.30
CA LYS A 115 -11.30 20.50 2.27
C LYS A 115 -11.66 19.04 2.00
N LEU A 116 -11.38 18.15 2.95
CA LEU A 116 -11.75 16.74 2.86
C LEU A 116 -13.20 16.53 3.30
N ILE A 117 -13.97 15.82 2.50
CA ILE A 117 -15.37 15.48 2.77
C ILE A 117 -15.45 13.96 2.94
N PRO A 118 -15.47 13.46 4.20
CA PRO A 118 -15.51 12.02 4.47
C PRO A 118 -16.90 11.46 4.19
N LEU A 119 -16.95 10.34 3.48
CA LEU A 119 -18.15 9.54 3.24
C LEU A 119 -17.93 8.10 3.68
N GLY A 120 -19.00 7.33 3.81
CA GLY A 120 -18.91 5.89 4.13
C GLY A 120 -18.54 5.62 5.58
N LYS A 121 -19.26 6.25 6.53
CA LYS A 121 -19.00 6.14 7.98
C LYS A 121 -18.75 4.69 8.42
N ASN A 122 -17.57 4.46 9.02
CA ASN A 122 -17.09 3.19 9.56
C ASN A 122 -17.11 2.01 8.57
N ARG A 123 -17.05 2.28 7.26
CA ARG A 123 -17.00 1.28 6.17
C ARG A 123 -15.68 1.34 5.42
N VAL A 124 -15.45 0.34 4.58
CA VAL A 124 -14.27 0.26 3.69
C VAL A 124 -14.29 1.40 2.67
N CYS A 125 -15.47 1.70 2.13
CA CYS A 125 -15.71 2.79 1.20
C CYS A 125 -17.16 3.28 1.31
N PHE A 126 -17.44 4.41 0.73
CA PHE A 126 -18.80 4.92 0.55
C PHE A 126 -19.50 4.22 -0.61
N SER A 127 -20.83 4.29 -0.62
CA SER A 127 -21.65 3.79 -1.71
C SER A 127 -21.81 4.84 -2.83
N LEU A 128 -22.15 4.38 -4.03
CA LEU A 128 -22.50 5.27 -5.14
C LEU A 128 -23.66 6.23 -4.78
N ASN A 129 -24.62 5.78 -3.96
CA ASN A 129 -25.75 6.64 -3.55
C ASN A 129 -25.29 7.79 -2.66
N GLU A 130 -24.41 7.54 -1.70
CA GLU A 130 -23.81 8.61 -0.87
C GLU A 130 -23.01 9.61 -1.71
N LEU A 131 -22.25 9.11 -2.70
CA LEU A 131 -21.54 9.97 -3.65
C LEU A 131 -22.51 10.85 -4.44
N LYS A 132 -23.56 10.27 -5.00
CA LYS A 132 -24.61 11.01 -5.75
C LYS A 132 -25.26 12.09 -4.88
N GLU A 133 -25.58 11.74 -3.64
CA GLU A 133 -26.17 12.68 -2.68
C GLU A 133 -25.20 13.83 -2.34
N ALA A 134 -23.92 13.53 -2.06
CA ALA A 134 -22.92 14.55 -1.77
C ALA A 134 -22.73 15.53 -2.95
N ILE A 135 -22.68 15.03 -4.18
CA ILE A 135 -22.55 15.86 -5.38
C ILE A 135 -23.81 16.72 -5.60
N ARG A 136 -25.00 16.13 -5.41
CA ARG A 136 -26.25 16.89 -5.50
C ARG A 136 -26.30 18.02 -4.46
N ASN A 137 -25.99 17.71 -3.20
CA ASN A 137 -26.01 18.68 -2.10
C ASN A 137 -25.00 19.82 -2.30
N ALA A 138 -23.85 19.53 -2.96
CA ALA A 138 -22.87 20.55 -3.31
C ALA A 138 -23.40 21.62 -4.29
N LYS A 139 -24.44 21.30 -5.08
CA LYS A 139 -25.07 22.19 -6.09
C LYS A 139 -26.34 22.87 -5.58
N THR A 140 -26.85 22.48 -4.41
CA THR A 140 -28.16 22.99 -3.90
C THR A 140 -28.02 24.10 -2.88
N GLY A 141 -26.81 24.52 -2.54
CA GLY A 141 -26.55 25.66 -1.66
C GLY A 141 -26.73 27.00 -2.37
N ARG A 142 -26.71 28.10 -1.58
CA ARG A 142 -26.68 29.47 -2.15
C ARG A 142 -25.43 29.75 -2.96
N VAL A 143 -24.37 28.98 -2.71
CA VAL A 143 -23.09 29.01 -3.44
C VAL A 143 -22.71 27.58 -3.77
N ASP A 144 -22.42 27.35 -5.03
CA ASP A 144 -21.92 26.05 -5.51
C ASP A 144 -20.57 25.74 -4.88
N THR A 145 -20.43 24.50 -4.41
CA THR A 145 -19.19 24.01 -3.81
C THR A 145 -18.76 22.69 -4.46
N PRO A 146 -18.33 22.75 -5.75
CA PRO A 146 -18.02 21.55 -6.50
C PRO A 146 -16.81 20.79 -5.94
N PHE A 147 -16.74 19.50 -6.27
CA PHE A 147 -15.62 18.64 -5.95
C PHE A 147 -14.61 18.61 -7.08
N GLY A 148 -13.32 18.79 -6.76
CA GLY A 148 -12.23 18.66 -7.72
C GLY A 148 -11.74 17.23 -7.90
N ALA A 149 -11.72 16.47 -6.80
CA ALA A 149 -11.24 15.10 -6.83
C ALA A 149 -11.98 14.18 -5.86
N LEU A 150 -11.82 12.88 -6.11
CA LEU A 150 -12.26 11.80 -5.25
C LEU A 150 -11.09 10.84 -5.03
N VAL A 151 -10.96 10.31 -3.80
CA VAL A 151 -9.99 9.26 -3.46
C VAL A 151 -10.71 7.96 -3.15
N ILE A 152 -10.14 6.85 -3.57
CA ILE A 152 -10.39 5.52 -3.02
C ILE A 152 -9.08 4.98 -2.48
N GLU A 153 -9.05 4.52 -1.23
CA GLU A 153 -7.98 3.69 -0.68
C GLU A 153 -8.39 2.23 -0.81
N SER A 154 -7.53 1.40 -1.37
CA SER A 154 -7.78 -0.04 -1.43
C SER A 154 -6.46 -0.81 -1.65
N PRO A 155 -6.15 -1.79 -0.77
CA PRO A 155 -6.80 -2.21 0.48
C PRO A 155 -6.77 -1.16 1.59
N VAL A 156 -7.80 -1.14 2.44
CA VAL A 156 -7.95 -0.16 3.51
C VAL A 156 -7.28 -0.64 4.80
N ARG A 157 -6.19 0.01 5.22
CA ARG A 157 -5.42 -0.37 6.41
C ARG A 157 -6.29 -0.41 7.67
N ARG A 158 -7.06 0.63 7.93
CA ARG A 158 -7.92 0.77 9.13
C ARG A 158 -9.08 -0.24 9.16
N LYS A 159 -9.33 -0.95 8.06
CA LYS A 159 -10.33 -2.01 7.92
C LYS A 159 -9.68 -3.38 7.67
N MET A 160 -8.56 -3.64 8.34
CA MET A 160 -7.86 -4.94 8.29
C MET A 160 -7.54 -5.41 6.86
N GLY A 161 -7.09 -4.48 6.01
CA GLY A 161 -6.73 -4.81 4.64
C GLY A 161 -7.90 -5.23 3.75
N GLN A 162 -9.14 -4.93 4.13
CA GLN A 162 -10.29 -5.18 3.27
C GLN A 162 -10.23 -4.31 2.01
N THR A 163 -10.67 -4.87 0.89
CA THR A 163 -10.65 -4.22 -0.42
C THR A 163 -12.02 -3.67 -0.77
N VAL A 164 -12.05 -2.61 -1.55
CA VAL A 164 -13.25 -2.15 -2.26
C VAL A 164 -13.51 -3.08 -3.44
N ALA A 165 -14.74 -3.52 -3.63
CA ALA A 165 -15.07 -4.39 -4.77
C ALA A 165 -14.78 -3.67 -6.10
N TYR A 166 -14.20 -4.39 -7.06
CA TYR A 166 -13.86 -3.84 -8.37
C TYR A 166 -15.07 -3.17 -9.07
N SER A 167 -16.23 -3.84 -9.03
CA SER A 167 -17.47 -3.31 -9.60
C SER A 167 -17.96 -2.03 -8.93
N ASP A 168 -17.67 -1.85 -7.63
CA ASP A 168 -18.00 -0.59 -6.93
C ASP A 168 -17.04 0.51 -7.31
N MET A 169 -15.73 0.22 -7.40
CA MET A 169 -14.74 1.17 -7.90
C MET A 169 -15.15 1.66 -9.30
N GLN A 170 -15.46 0.74 -10.21
CA GLN A 170 -15.86 1.08 -11.57
C GLN A 170 -17.09 1.99 -11.60
N ARG A 171 -18.16 1.63 -10.88
CA ARG A 171 -19.37 2.47 -10.84
C ARG A 171 -19.13 3.86 -10.26
N ILE A 172 -18.29 3.95 -9.24
CA ILE A 172 -17.92 5.22 -8.60
C ILE A 172 -17.11 6.09 -9.56
N THR A 173 -16.06 5.54 -10.17
CA THR A 173 -15.19 6.29 -11.08
C THR A 173 -15.89 6.68 -12.37
N ASP A 174 -16.75 5.83 -12.92
CA ASP A 174 -17.57 6.18 -14.08
C ASP A 174 -18.52 7.34 -13.79
N TYR A 175 -19.13 7.35 -12.60
CA TYR A 175 -19.98 8.46 -12.18
C TYR A 175 -19.18 9.75 -11.94
N CYS A 176 -17.98 9.65 -11.37
CA CYS A 176 -17.08 10.80 -11.22
C CYS A 176 -16.69 11.39 -12.58
N ARG A 177 -16.33 10.55 -13.55
CA ARG A 177 -15.97 10.97 -14.91
C ARG A 177 -17.11 11.73 -15.60
N GLN A 178 -18.37 11.26 -15.43
CA GLN A 178 -19.55 11.95 -15.95
C GLN A 178 -19.80 13.32 -15.28
N ASN A 179 -19.25 13.56 -14.10
CA ASN A 179 -19.38 14.81 -13.36
C ASN A 179 -18.08 15.65 -13.34
N SER A 180 -17.08 15.32 -14.18
CA SER A 180 -15.79 16.00 -14.26
C SER A 180 -15.04 16.06 -12.91
N ILE A 181 -15.15 15.00 -12.11
CA ILE A 181 -14.44 14.81 -10.84
C ILE A 181 -13.31 13.85 -11.09
N ALA A 182 -12.07 14.28 -10.87
CA ALA A 182 -10.89 13.45 -11.05
C ALA A 182 -10.81 12.36 -9.95
N CYS A 183 -10.29 11.19 -10.30
CA CYS A 183 -10.20 10.04 -9.41
C CYS A 183 -8.75 9.65 -9.09
N HIS A 184 -8.42 9.54 -7.81
CA HIS A 184 -7.12 9.09 -7.32
C HIS A 184 -7.26 7.76 -6.58
N LEU A 185 -6.37 6.80 -6.88
CA LEU A 185 -6.25 5.56 -6.12
C LEU A 185 -5.08 5.67 -5.14
N ASP A 186 -5.37 5.68 -3.85
CA ASP A 186 -4.38 5.30 -2.86
C ASP A 186 -4.23 3.77 -2.90
N GLY A 187 -3.32 3.34 -3.76
CA GLY A 187 -2.98 1.94 -4.00
C GLY A 187 -1.76 1.49 -3.21
N ALA A 188 -1.55 2.03 -2.01
CA ALA A 188 -0.37 1.72 -1.18
C ALA A 188 -0.08 0.21 -1.05
N ARG A 189 -1.11 -0.64 -1.22
CA ARG A 189 -1.04 -2.12 -1.16
C ARG A 189 -1.69 -2.79 -2.38
N LEU A 190 -1.70 -2.10 -3.51
CA LEU A 190 -2.38 -2.54 -4.73
C LEU A 190 -1.92 -3.92 -5.20
N PHE A 191 -0.64 -4.21 -5.10
CA PHE A 191 -0.09 -5.49 -5.51
C PHE A 191 -0.65 -6.66 -4.67
N MET A 192 -0.76 -6.48 -3.35
CA MET A 192 -1.39 -7.47 -2.47
C MET A 192 -2.88 -7.64 -2.80
N MET A 193 -3.57 -6.55 -3.16
CA MET A 193 -4.96 -6.61 -3.59
C MET A 193 -5.10 -7.42 -4.88
N SER A 194 -4.27 -7.16 -5.87
CA SER A 194 -4.25 -7.89 -7.14
C SER A 194 -4.03 -9.39 -6.91
N ALA A 195 -3.05 -9.77 -6.10
CA ALA A 195 -2.77 -11.16 -5.75
C ALA A 195 -3.95 -11.84 -5.06
N ALA A 196 -4.60 -11.17 -4.09
CA ALA A 196 -5.72 -11.72 -3.34
C ALA A 196 -7.00 -11.83 -4.17
N THR A 197 -7.28 -10.86 -5.03
CA THR A 197 -8.51 -10.82 -5.85
C THR A 197 -8.36 -11.52 -7.19
N LYS A 198 -7.13 -11.82 -7.61
CA LYS A 198 -6.79 -12.37 -8.93
C LYS A 198 -7.19 -11.45 -10.11
N ILE A 199 -7.39 -10.16 -9.83
CA ILE A 199 -7.67 -9.13 -10.85
C ILE A 199 -6.33 -8.45 -11.19
N PRO A 200 -5.95 -8.33 -12.46
CA PRO A 200 -4.71 -7.68 -12.88
C PRO A 200 -4.59 -6.24 -12.37
N ILE A 201 -3.37 -5.82 -12.03
CA ILE A 201 -3.09 -4.47 -11.54
C ILE A 201 -3.60 -3.41 -12.51
N ILE A 202 -3.37 -3.61 -13.81
CA ILE A 202 -3.76 -2.68 -14.86
C ILE A 202 -5.29 -2.46 -14.93
N ASP A 203 -6.09 -3.48 -14.55
CA ASP A 203 -7.54 -3.35 -14.52
C ASP A 203 -8.00 -2.41 -13.40
N TYR A 204 -7.32 -2.40 -12.27
CA TYR A 204 -7.59 -1.42 -11.22
C TYR A 204 -7.15 -0.01 -11.61
N THR A 205 -5.92 0.11 -12.08
CA THR A 205 -5.31 1.42 -12.34
C THR A 205 -6.01 2.19 -13.46
N LYS A 206 -6.54 1.51 -14.49
CA LYS A 206 -7.27 2.15 -15.60
C LYS A 206 -8.54 2.89 -15.17
N LEU A 207 -9.08 2.58 -13.97
CA LEU A 207 -10.26 3.25 -13.44
C LEU A 207 -9.97 4.66 -12.92
N PHE A 208 -8.71 4.99 -12.62
CA PHE A 208 -8.30 6.20 -11.92
C PHE A 208 -7.39 7.08 -12.79
N ASP A 209 -7.43 8.38 -12.60
CA ASP A 209 -6.54 9.32 -13.29
C ASP A 209 -5.11 9.20 -12.75
N THR A 210 -4.94 9.12 -11.44
CA THR A 210 -3.65 8.92 -10.79
C THR A 210 -3.68 7.77 -9.80
N VAL A 211 -2.52 7.13 -9.62
CA VAL A 211 -2.33 5.99 -8.71
C VAL A 211 -1.06 6.17 -7.89
N TYR A 212 -1.17 6.02 -6.58
CA TYR A 212 -0.03 5.94 -5.68
C TYR A 212 0.30 4.50 -5.32
N ILE A 213 1.58 4.15 -5.34
CA ILE A 213 2.15 2.86 -4.93
C ILE A 213 3.24 3.08 -3.89
N SER A 214 3.25 2.28 -2.82
CA SER A 214 4.30 2.30 -1.80
C SER A 214 5.44 1.36 -2.17
N LEU A 215 6.69 1.84 -2.07
CA LEU A 215 7.88 1.02 -2.30
C LEU A 215 8.35 0.28 -1.04
N TYR A 216 8.11 0.84 0.15
CA TYR A 216 8.63 0.29 1.41
C TYR A 216 7.73 -0.78 2.04
N LYS A 217 6.49 -0.95 1.57
CA LYS A 217 5.55 -1.91 2.16
C LYS A 217 5.74 -3.33 1.64
N TYR A 218 6.16 -3.51 0.40
CA TYR A 218 6.29 -4.83 -0.22
C TYR A 218 7.36 -4.94 -1.31
N LEU A 219 7.99 -3.83 -1.68
CA LEU A 219 9.15 -3.85 -2.57
C LEU A 219 10.46 -3.66 -1.80
N ASN A 220 10.45 -3.88 -0.50
CA ASN A 220 11.61 -3.91 0.39
C ASN A 220 12.55 -2.70 0.30
N SER A 221 12.09 -1.58 -0.26
CA SER A 221 12.83 -0.32 -0.24
C SER A 221 12.70 0.33 1.15
N PRO A 222 13.75 0.90 1.72
CA PRO A 222 13.67 1.59 3.02
C PRO A 222 12.75 2.81 3.03
N SER A 223 12.51 3.40 1.87
CA SER A 223 11.62 4.55 1.66
C SER A 223 11.15 4.61 0.22
N GLY A 224 10.25 5.54 -0.06
CA GLY A 224 9.82 5.86 -1.41
C GLY A 224 8.41 5.43 -1.75
N ALA A 225 7.93 6.05 -2.79
CA ALA A 225 6.63 5.87 -3.38
C ALA A 225 6.69 6.17 -4.88
N ILE A 226 5.75 5.64 -5.62
CA ILE A 226 5.50 6.02 -7.02
C ILE A 226 4.14 6.68 -7.11
N LEU A 227 4.08 7.78 -7.82
CA LEU A 227 2.84 8.41 -8.29
C LEU A 227 2.80 8.28 -9.82
N ALA A 228 1.79 7.60 -10.34
CA ALA A 228 1.63 7.34 -11.76
C ALA A 228 0.33 7.96 -12.30
N GLY A 229 0.36 8.44 -13.56
CA GLY A 229 -0.78 9.10 -14.20
C GLY A 229 -0.43 9.70 -15.57
N PRO A 230 -1.25 10.65 -16.07
CA PRO A 230 -0.96 11.40 -17.30
C PRO A 230 0.32 12.22 -17.17
N LYS A 231 1.12 12.26 -18.24
CA LYS A 231 2.40 12.98 -18.25
C LYS A 231 2.23 14.46 -17.96
N ASP A 232 1.29 15.12 -18.63
CA ASP A 232 1.02 16.55 -18.49
C ASP A 232 0.60 16.93 -17.06
N LEU A 233 -0.04 16.01 -16.34
CA LEU A 233 -0.43 16.20 -14.94
C LEU A 233 0.75 16.02 -14.00
N LEU A 234 1.65 15.05 -14.27
CA LEU A 234 2.77 14.70 -13.39
C LEU A 234 3.97 15.64 -13.55
N GLU A 235 4.24 16.15 -14.73
CA GLU A 235 5.40 17.00 -15.01
C GLU A 235 5.48 18.25 -14.10
N PRO A 236 4.40 19.02 -13.89
CA PRO A 236 4.42 20.14 -12.93
C PRO A 236 4.61 19.70 -11.48
N MET A 237 4.29 18.44 -11.14
CA MET A 237 4.46 17.91 -9.77
C MET A 237 5.93 17.73 -9.39
N ILE A 238 6.85 17.62 -10.34
CA ILE A 238 8.30 17.59 -10.09
C ILE A 238 8.73 18.84 -9.34
N GLN A 239 8.28 20.00 -9.80
CA GLN A 239 8.56 21.29 -9.14
C GLN A 239 7.86 21.36 -7.77
N SER A 240 6.61 20.92 -7.68
CA SER A 240 5.88 20.86 -6.42
C SER A 240 6.57 19.94 -5.41
N ARG A 241 7.05 18.75 -5.84
CA ARG A 241 7.85 17.86 -5.01
C ARG A 241 9.06 18.56 -4.40
N ARG A 242 9.78 19.37 -5.20
CA ARG A 242 10.91 20.15 -4.73
C ARG A 242 10.51 21.19 -3.69
N MET A 243 9.44 21.93 -3.95
CA MET A 243 8.90 22.94 -3.02
C MET A 243 8.50 22.35 -1.66
N PHE A 244 7.99 21.12 -1.65
CA PHE A 244 7.65 20.39 -0.42
C PHE A 244 8.84 19.65 0.21
N GLY A 245 10.08 19.90 -0.24
CA GLY A 245 11.28 19.27 0.31
C GLY A 245 11.46 17.79 -0.08
N GLY A 246 10.74 17.33 -1.09
CA GLY A 246 10.74 15.91 -1.50
C GLY A 246 11.72 15.56 -2.63
N ALA A 247 12.63 16.45 -3.01
CA ALA A 247 13.66 16.18 -4.00
C ALA A 247 14.94 15.68 -3.30
N LEU A 248 15.13 14.38 -3.25
CA LEU A 248 16.28 13.74 -2.58
C LEU A 248 17.50 13.73 -3.50
N TRP A 249 18.68 13.99 -2.96
CA TRP A 249 19.95 13.97 -3.71
C TRP A 249 20.39 12.54 -4.12
N GLY A 250 19.99 11.52 -3.43
CA GLY A 250 20.42 10.13 -3.67
C GLY A 250 19.26 9.15 -3.60
N ALA A 251 18.19 9.39 -4.35
CA ALA A 251 17.03 8.49 -4.38
C ALA A 251 17.29 7.16 -5.08
N TYR A 252 18.38 7.05 -5.87
CA TYR A 252 18.76 5.85 -6.61
C TYR A 252 18.95 4.60 -5.72
N PHE A 253 19.34 4.75 -4.46
CA PHE A 253 19.43 3.63 -3.53
C PHE A 253 18.07 2.97 -3.27
N PHE A 254 17.05 3.79 -3.07
CA PHE A 254 15.68 3.32 -2.86
C PHE A 254 15.11 2.71 -4.15
N ALA A 255 15.41 3.32 -5.28
CA ALA A 255 14.96 2.85 -6.58
C ALA A 255 15.57 1.48 -6.93
N ALA A 256 16.87 1.29 -6.70
CA ALA A 256 17.56 0.03 -6.96
C ALA A 256 17.00 -1.14 -6.16
N LEU A 257 16.73 -0.91 -4.86
CA LEU A 257 16.16 -1.94 -3.99
C LEU A 257 14.73 -2.32 -4.43
N ALA A 258 13.91 -1.33 -4.81
CA ALA A 258 12.58 -1.58 -5.34
C ALA A 258 12.60 -2.33 -6.68
N LEU A 259 13.49 -1.95 -7.60
CA LEU A 259 13.66 -2.60 -8.91
C LEU A 259 14.06 -4.07 -8.78
N LYS A 260 14.93 -4.38 -7.81
CA LYS A 260 15.34 -5.76 -7.54
C LYS A 260 14.14 -6.66 -7.20
N GLU A 261 13.23 -6.16 -6.39
CA GLU A 261 12.04 -6.91 -5.97
C GLU A 261 10.96 -6.95 -7.05
N LEU A 262 10.86 -5.90 -7.86
CA LEU A 262 9.81 -5.75 -8.87
C LEU A 262 9.80 -6.87 -9.90
N THR A 263 10.94 -7.46 -10.20
CA THR A 263 11.08 -8.55 -11.22
C THR A 263 10.48 -9.88 -10.77
N SER A 264 10.46 -10.17 -9.46
CA SER A 264 10.00 -11.46 -8.91
C SER A 264 8.71 -11.35 -8.11
N PHE A 265 8.22 -10.15 -7.94
CA PHE A 265 7.19 -9.75 -7.01
C PHE A 265 5.85 -10.53 -7.20
N GLU A 266 5.32 -10.57 -8.44
CA GLU A 266 4.01 -11.18 -8.70
C GLU A 266 4.00 -12.69 -8.42
N GLU A 267 5.04 -13.38 -8.85
CA GLU A 267 5.21 -14.82 -8.60
C GLU A 267 5.38 -15.12 -7.12
N THR A 268 6.16 -14.31 -6.44
CA THR A 268 6.44 -14.42 -5.01
C THR A 268 5.16 -14.30 -4.17
N TYR A 269 4.34 -13.29 -4.43
CA TYR A 269 3.07 -13.14 -3.70
C TYR A 269 2.05 -14.21 -4.05
N LYS A 270 1.97 -14.62 -5.29
CA LYS A 270 1.12 -15.73 -5.73
C LYS A 270 1.45 -17.03 -5.00
N LYS A 271 2.75 -17.34 -4.88
CA LYS A 271 3.25 -18.50 -4.13
C LYS A 271 2.94 -18.38 -2.63
N ALA A 272 3.12 -17.18 -2.04
CA ALA A 272 2.81 -16.93 -0.63
C ALA A 272 1.33 -17.17 -0.32
N PHE A 273 0.42 -16.67 -1.14
CA PHE A 273 -1.02 -16.89 -0.98
C PHE A 273 -1.39 -18.35 -1.11
N MET A 274 -0.92 -19.05 -2.16
CA MET A 274 -1.19 -20.48 -2.35
C MET A 274 -0.70 -21.33 -1.16
N THR A 275 0.51 -21.07 -0.68
CA THR A 275 1.08 -21.77 0.48
C THR A 275 0.27 -21.49 1.74
N SER A 276 -0.18 -20.25 1.93
CA SER A 276 -1.00 -19.87 3.09
C SER A 276 -2.39 -20.51 3.06
N GLU A 277 -3.04 -20.60 1.91
CA GLU A 277 -4.34 -21.28 1.77
C GLU A 277 -4.23 -22.75 2.18
N LEU A 278 -3.19 -23.45 1.73
CA LEU A 278 -2.92 -24.84 2.13
C LEU A 278 -2.66 -24.95 3.63
N LEU A 279 -1.77 -24.13 4.18
CA LEU A 279 -1.44 -24.12 5.60
C LEU A 279 -2.68 -23.86 6.47
N PHE A 280 -3.49 -22.86 6.10
CA PHE A 280 -4.70 -22.52 6.86
C PHE A 280 -5.75 -23.63 6.78
N SER A 281 -5.84 -24.33 5.66
CA SER A 281 -6.69 -25.53 5.56
C SER A 281 -6.25 -26.61 6.54
N LEU A 282 -4.94 -26.91 6.62
CA LEU A 282 -4.39 -27.88 7.56
C LEU A 282 -4.63 -27.46 9.01
N ILE A 283 -4.32 -26.21 9.37
CA ILE A 283 -4.53 -25.68 10.72
C ILE A 283 -6.03 -25.73 11.10
N ASN A 284 -6.91 -25.42 10.19
CA ASN A 284 -8.35 -25.43 10.43
C ASN A 284 -8.94 -26.83 10.66
N ASN A 285 -8.18 -27.89 10.38
CA ASN A 285 -8.56 -29.28 10.75
C ASN A 285 -8.17 -29.62 12.22
N LEU A 286 -7.37 -28.78 12.84
CA LEU A 286 -7.01 -28.97 14.26
C LEU A 286 -8.14 -28.46 15.16
N SER A 287 -8.33 -29.14 16.31
CA SER A 287 -9.25 -28.64 17.34
C SER A 287 -8.62 -27.43 18.07
N GLY A 288 -9.44 -26.42 18.32
CA GLY A 288 -9.05 -25.31 19.17
C GLY A 288 -8.47 -24.07 18.47
N ILE A 289 -8.21 -24.11 17.17
CA ILE A 289 -7.75 -22.96 16.38
C ILE A 289 -8.54 -22.83 15.08
N ARG A 290 -8.84 -21.62 14.70
CA ARG A 290 -9.52 -21.31 13.42
C ARG A 290 -8.92 -20.05 12.79
N ILE A 291 -8.52 -20.13 11.53
CA ILE A 291 -8.05 -19.01 10.70
C ILE A 291 -9.09 -18.74 9.64
N THR A 292 -9.52 -17.48 9.52
CA THR A 292 -10.54 -17.05 8.56
C THR A 292 -10.13 -15.76 7.85
N ALA A 293 -10.41 -15.66 6.56
CA ALA A 293 -10.29 -14.42 5.82
C ALA A 293 -11.38 -13.41 6.24
N PHE A 294 -11.07 -12.13 6.15
CA PHE A 294 -12.10 -11.08 6.19
C PHE A 294 -12.91 -11.09 4.89
N LYS A 295 -14.14 -10.64 4.95
CA LYS A 295 -14.94 -10.43 3.73
C LYS A 295 -14.24 -9.40 2.85
N ASN A 296 -13.97 -9.73 1.60
CA ASN A 296 -13.15 -8.93 0.69
C ASN A 296 -11.78 -8.58 1.30
N GLY A 297 -11.18 -9.49 2.07
CA GLY A 297 -9.87 -9.32 2.66
C GLY A 297 -8.75 -9.41 1.62
N SER A 298 -7.59 -8.90 1.97
CA SER A 298 -6.35 -9.10 1.21
C SER A 298 -5.45 -10.08 1.94
N ASN A 299 -4.37 -9.59 2.53
CA ASN A 299 -3.32 -10.41 3.14
C ASN A 299 -3.43 -10.54 4.67
N ILE A 300 -4.50 -10.04 5.29
CA ILE A 300 -4.72 -10.12 6.74
C ILE A 300 -5.81 -11.14 7.04
N PHE A 301 -5.54 -12.02 8.01
CA PHE A 301 -6.43 -13.10 8.41
C PHE A 301 -6.71 -13.04 9.90
N LEU A 302 -7.92 -13.44 10.28
CA LEU A 302 -8.36 -13.49 11.66
C LEU A 302 -8.13 -14.88 12.24
N VAL A 303 -7.41 -14.97 13.36
CA VAL A 303 -7.20 -16.19 14.13
C VAL A 303 -8.09 -16.17 15.36
N ARG A 304 -8.76 -17.26 15.62
CA ARG A 304 -9.55 -17.51 16.86
C ARG A 304 -9.05 -18.76 17.55
N LEU A 305 -8.77 -18.63 18.84
CA LEU A 305 -8.43 -19.74 19.72
C LEU A 305 -9.65 -20.16 20.55
N SER A 306 -9.77 -21.45 20.84
CA SER A 306 -10.83 -21.97 21.72
C SER A 306 -10.67 -21.42 23.15
N PRO A 307 -11.75 -21.43 23.95
CA PRO A 307 -11.68 -21.02 25.35
C PRO A 307 -10.68 -21.81 26.21
N THR A 308 -10.32 -23.03 25.80
CA THR A 308 -9.38 -23.91 26.51
C THR A 308 -7.91 -23.54 26.29
N ILE A 309 -7.60 -22.73 25.27
CA ILE A 309 -6.23 -22.32 24.96
C ILE A 309 -5.93 -20.98 25.65
N ASN A 310 -4.84 -20.95 26.42
CA ASN A 310 -4.32 -19.73 27.01
C ASN A 310 -3.52 -18.94 25.94
N PRO A 311 -3.89 -17.69 25.60
CA PRO A 311 -3.24 -16.94 24.53
C PRO A 311 -1.76 -16.61 24.80
N GLU A 312 -1.36 -16.40 26.05
CA GLU A 312 0.03 -16.10 26.41
C GLU A 312 0.91 -17.33 26.21
N LYS A 313 0.47 -18.50 26.74
CA LYS A 313 1.17 -19.76 26.52
C LYS A 313 1.23 -20.17 25.06
N PHE A 314 0.18 -19.87 24.29
CA PHE A 314 0.17 -20.08 22.84
C PHE A 314 1.23 -19.24 22.14
N ARG A 315 1.32 -17.94 22.47
CA ARG A 315 2.35 -17.03 21.92
C ARG A 315 3.76 -17.49 22.31
N GLN A 316 3.96 -17.88 23.54
CA GLN A 316 5.24 -18.41 24.02
C GLN A 316 5.64 -19.67 23.26
N ALA A 317 4.75 -20.65 23.14
CA ALA A 317 5.00 -21.87 22.39
C ALA A 317 5.36 -21.62 20.94
N LEU A 318 4.69 -20.69 20.26
CA LEU A 318 5.07 -20.29 18.91
C LEU A 318 6.50 -19.73 18.84
N SER A 319 6.90 -18.90 19.81
CA SER A 319 8.25 -18.32 19.85
C SER A 319 9.35 -19.36 20.05
N GLU A 320 9.08 -20.48 20.73
CA GLU A 320 9.99 -21.62 20.85
C GLU A 320 10.29 -22.29 19.49
N TYR A 321 9.37 -22.13 18.53
CA TYR A 321 9.54 -22.58 17.14
C TYR A 321 9.96 -21.44 16.21
N ALA A 322 10.48 -20.32 16.75
CA ALA A 322 10.84 -19.13 15.99
C ALA A 322 9.69 -18.53 15.15
N ILE A 323 8.43 -18.69 15.59
CA ILE A 323 7.23 -18.10 14.97
C ILE A 323 6.75 -16.95 15.85
N TYR A 324 6.73 -15.75 15.30
CA TYR A 324 6.43 -14.54 16.05
C TYR A 324 5.14 -13.88 15.58
N LEU A 325 4.26 -13.55 16.54
CA LEU A 325 3.07 -12.73 16.36
C LEU A 325 3.39 -11.26 16.61
N ASP A 326 2.56 -10.34 16.11
CA ASP A 326 2.73 -8.89 16.31
C ASP A 326 2.89 -8.54 17.81
N PRO A 327 4.02 -7.97 18.23
CA PRO A 327 4.27 -7.62 19.62
C PRO A 327 3.33 -6.51 20.13
N ASN A 328 2.77 -5.69 19.24
CA ASN A 328 1.83 -4.63 19.58
C ASN A 328 0.39 -5.16 19.82
N GLN A 329 0.11 -6.38 19.38
CA GLN A 329 -1.15 -7.05 19.70
C GLN A 329 -1.05 -7.72 21.07
N ARG A 330 -1.90 -7.28 22.01
CA ARG A 330 -2.00 -7.97 23.32
C ARG A 330 -2.40 -9.44 23.12
N PRO A 331 -1.88 -10.37 23.95
CA PRO A 331 -2.33 -11.75 23.92
C PRO A 331 -3.84 -11.85 24.07
N SER A 332 -4.49 -12.42 23.08
CA SER A 332 -5.95 -12.52 23.00
C SER A 332 -6.34 -13.80 22.29
N ARG A 333 -7.54 -14.32 22.59
CA ARG A 333 -8.10 -15.45 21.83
C ARG A 333 -8.49 -15.08 20.39
N THR A 334 -8.50 -13.79 20.08
CA THR A 334 -8.78 -13.29 18.73
C THR A 334 -7.71 -12.28 18.35
N PHE A 335 -6.97 -12.55 17.30
CA PHE A 335 -5.88 -11.72 16.80
C PHE A 335 -5.76 -11.84 15.28
N THR A 336 -4.92 -11.04 14.67
CA THR A 336 -4.67 -11.09 13.23
C THR A 336 -3.26 -11.54 12.90
N ILE A 337 -3.12 -12.19 11.75
CA ILE A 337 -1.86 -12.53 11.12
C ILE A 337 -1.84 -12.00 9.69
N ASN A 338 -0.64 -11.71 9.19
CA ASN A 338 -0.46 -11.25 7.82
C ASN A 338 0.23 -12.33 7.00
N VAL A 339 -0.30 -12.57 5.79
CA VAL A 339 0.45 -13.25 4.73
C VAL A 339 1.29 -12.19 4.03
N MET A 340 2.57 -12.45 3.98
CA MET A 340 3.56 -11.58 3.36
C MET A 340 4.42 -12.38 2.39
N HIS A 341 5.55 -11.84 2.02
CA HIS A 341 6.57 -12.51 1.24
C HIS A 341 6.81 -13.94 1.74
N PRO A 342 6.94 -14.96 0.87
CA PRO A 342 7.26 -16.31 1.32
C PRO A 342 8.61 -16.29 2.02
N TYR A 343 8.60 -16.81 3.24
CA TYR A 343 9.80 -16.96 4.07
C TYR A 343 10.73 -18.08 3.58
N TYR A 344 10.58 -18.56 2.35
CA TYR A 344 11.31 -19.67 1.79
C TYR A 344 12.19 -19.21 0.63
N ASP A 345 13.43 -19.49 0.78
CA ASP A 345 14.57 -19.44 -0.11
C ASP A 345 15.56 -18.28 0.19
N LYS A 346 16.15 -18.31 1.41
CA LYS A 346 17.60 -18.08 1.42
C LYS A 346 18.22 -19.42 0.95
N PRO A 347 18.87 -19.50 -0.20
CA PRO A 347 19.67 -20.66 -0.51
C PRO A 347 20.63 -20.83 0.66
N LYS A 348 20.67 -22.04 1.24
CA LYS A 348 21.76 -22.40 2.12
C LYS A 348 23.02 -22.16 1.33
N ASN A 349 23.78 -21.12 1.71
CA ASN A 349 25.12 -20.95 1.16
C ASN A 349 25.87 -22.24 1.42
N ILE A 350 26.12 -22.98 0.34
CA ILE A 350 27.12 -24.03 0.26
C ILE A 350 28.45 -23.32 0.18
#